data_a9747d538351c7304692d101dadbf24d
#
_entry.id   a9747d538351c7304692d101dadbf24d
#
_cell.length_a   1.000
_cell.length_b   1.000
_cell.length_c   1.000
_cell.angle_alpha   90.00
_cell.angle_beta   90.00
_cell.angle_gamma   90.00
#
_symmetry.space_group_name_H-M   'P 1'
#
loop_
_entity.id
_entity.type
_entity.pdbx_description
1 polymer ?
#
loop_
_entity_poly.entity_id
_entity_poly.type
_entity_poly.pdbx_seq_one_letter_code
_entity_poly.pdbx_strand_id
1 'polypeptide(L)'
;MDIQTAKQIRLEEYLHSLGYSPVKRQGINLWYKSPFREETEASFKVNTERNQWYDFALGKGGNIIALASHLYATDSVPYLLKRIEEQAPVSYTHLTLPTNREV
;
A
#
# COMPACT_ATOMS: atom_id res chain seq x y z
N MET A 1 -13.94 6.45 -3.09
CA MET A 1 -12.85 5.81 -3.85
C MET A 1 -13.30 4.45 -4.34
N ASP A 2 -12.99 4.12 -5.57
CA ASP A 2 -13.32 2.81 -6.13
C ASP A 2 -12.05 1.96 -6.24
N ILE A 3 -12.23 0.71 -6.68
CA ILE A 3 -11.11 -0.22 -6.77
C ILE A 3 -10.06 0.27 -7.75
N GLN A 4 -10.47 0.80 -8.89
CA GLN A 4 -9.53 1.26 -9.91
C GLN A 4 -8.67 2.40 -9.39
N THR A 5 -9.28 3.34 -8.69
CA THR A 5 -8.54 4.47 -8.11
C THR A 5 -7.58 3.96 -7.03
N ALA A 6 -8.03 3.04 -6.18
CA ALA A 6 -7.17 2.49 -5.13
C ALA A 6 -5.95 1.79 -5.74
N LYS A 7 -6.13 1.06 -6.82
CA LYS A 7 -5.04 0.32 -7.46
C LYS A 7 -4.01 1.23 -8.12
N GLN A 8 -4.33 2.49 -8.33
CA GLN A 8 -3.38 3.46 -8.87
C GLN A 8 -2.46 4.05 -7.81
N ILE A 9 -2.81 3.89 -6.54
CA ILE A 9 -1.97 4.36 -5.45
C ILE A 9 -0.72 3.50 -5.40
N ARG A 10 0.46 4.16 -5.35
CA ARG A 10 1.72 3.44 -5.29
C ARG A 10 1.88 2.78 -3.93
N LEU A 11 2.24 1.49 -3.94
CA LEU A 11 2.39 0.75 -2.69
C LEU A 11 3.46 1.36 -1.78
N GLU A 12 4.57 1.83 -2.37
CA GLU A 12 5.62 2.43 -1.56
C GLU A 12 5.15 3.71 -0.86
N GLU A 13 4.25 4.46 -1.50
CA GLU A 13 3.70 5.65 -0.88
C GLU A 13 2.67 5.31 0.18
N TYR A 14 1.86 4.29 -0.08
CA TYR A 14 0.88 3.84 0.89
C TYR A 14 1.57 3.31 2.15
N LEU A 15 2.61 2.50 1.98
CA LEU A 15 3.37 1.99 3.11
C LEU A 15 4.04 3.11 3.89
N HIS A 16 4.56 4.12 3.18
CA HIS A 16 5.15 5.27 3.83
C HIS A 16 4.12 6.00 4.69
N SER A 17 2.90 6.15 4.19
CA SER A 17 1.84 6.83 4.95
C SER A 17 1.47 6.05 6.22
N LEU A 18 1.72 4.74 6.22
CA LEU A 18 1.48 3.91 7.40
C LEU A 18 2.67 3.86 8.35
N GLY A 19 3.79 4.48 7.98
CA GLY A 19 4.96 4.53 8.83
C GLY A 19 6.02 3.50 8.49
N TYR A 20 5.91 2.82 7.36
CA TYR A 20 6.90 1.81 6.96
C TYR A 20 7.85 2.38 5.92
N SER A 21 9.13 2.02 6.05
CA SER A 21 10.15 2.42 5.11
C SER A 21 10.93 1.20 4.64
N PRO A 22 11.40 1.21 3.38
CA PRO A 22 12.16 0.07 2.89
C PRO A 22 13.51 -0.03 3.57
N VAL A 23 13.96 -1.26 3.80
CA VAL A 23 15.28 -1.48 4.38
C VAL A 23 16.36 -1.54 3.29
N LYS A 24 15.97 -1.84 2.05
CA LYS A 24 16.91 -1.81 0.93
C LYS A 24 16.14 -1.73 -0.39
N ARG A 25 16.87 -1.37 -1.43
CA ARG A 25 16.31 -1.28 -2.79
C ARG A 25 17.20 -2.06 -3.75
N GLN A 26 16.58 -2.85 -4.62
CA GLN A 26 17.27 -3.57 -5.68
C GLN A 26 16.53 -3.32 -6.99
N GLY A 27 17.05 -2.39 -7.80
CA GLY A 27 16.39 -2.04 -9.05
C GLY A 27 14.98 -1.51 -8.81
N ILE A 28 13.99 -2.19 -9.36
CA ILE A 28 12.58 -1.81 -9.20
C ILE A 28 11.96 -2.39 -7.93
N ASN A 29 12.72 -3.19 -7.19
CA ASN A 29 12.18 -3.85 -6.00
C ASN A 29 12.60 -3.14 -4.73
N LEU A 30 11.64 -2.91 -3.84
CA LEU A 30 11.88 -2.37 -2.50
C LEU A 30 11.62 -3.50 -1.51
N TRP A 31 12.53 -3.66 -0.56
CA TRP A 31 12.42 -4.70 0.45
C TRP A 31 12.11 -4.10 1.79
N TYR A 32 11.08 -4.65 2.46
CA TYR A 32 10.61 -4.19 3.75
C TYR A 32 10.59 -5.32 4.75
N LYS A 33 10.67 -5.00 6.03
CA LYS A 33 10.23 -5.93 7.05
C LYS A 33 8.72 -6.00 6.94
N SER A 34 8.16 -7.20 7.19
CA SER A 34 6.74 -7.41 6.95
C SER A 34 5.88 -6.43 7.76
N PRO A 35 4.91 -5.74 7.12
CA PRO A 35 3.98 -4.90 7.87
C PRO A 35 2.92 -5.70 8.63
N PHE A 36 2.87 -7.03 8.42
CA PHE A 36 1.86 -7.88 9.06
C PHE A 36 2.30 -8.43 10.41
N ARG A 37 3.59 -8.33 10.72
CA ARG A 37 4.16 -8.88 11.94
C ARG A 37 5.55 -8.29 12.17
N GLU A 38 6.05 -8.47 13.36
CA GLU A 38 7.42 -8.06 13.66
C GLU A 38 8.41 -9.07 13.09
N GLU A 39 9.40 -8.57 12.35
CA GLU A 39 10.42 -9.41 11.74
C GLU A 39 11.76 -8.69 11.76
N THR A 40 12.82 -9.50 11.81
CA THR A 40 14.18 -8.96 11.75
C THR A 40 14.73 -8.96 10.34
N GLU A 41 14.10 -9.71 9.43
CA GLU A 41 14.56 -9.84 8.05
C GLU A 41 13.56 -9.24 7.09
N ALA A 42 14.08 -8.70 5.98
CA ALA A 42 13.24 -8.11 4.95
C ALA A 42 12.70 -9.22 4.04
N SER A 43 11.51 -9.69 4.33
CA SER A 43 10.85 -10.74 3.54
C SER A 43 9.67 -10.22 2.73
N PHE A 44 9.36 -8.94 2.82
CA PHE A 44 8.26 -8.31 2.10
C PHE A 44 8.84 -7.47 0.97
N LYS A 45 8.44 -7.76 -0.26
CA LYS A 45 8.99 -7.10 -1.44
C LYS A 45 7.88 -6.33 -2.18
N VAL A 46 8.18 -5.11 -2.61
CA VAL A 46 7.29 -4.33 -3.47
C VAL A 46 7.95 -4.18 -4.82
N ASN A 47 7.24 -4.60 -5.88
CA ASN A 47 7.66 -4.37 -7.25
C ASN A 47 7.08 -3.03 -7.68
N THR A 48 7.93 -2.00 -7.78
CA THR A 48 7.46 -0.64 -8.05
C THR A 48 6.97 -0.47 -9.48
N GLU A 49 7.42 -1.31 -10.40
CA GLU A 49 6.97 -1.24 -11.79
C GLU A 49 5.56 -1.78 -11.93
N ARG A 50 5.27 -2.91 -11.29
CA ARG A 50 3.96 -3.55 -11.36
C ARG A 50 3.01 -3.05 -10.29
N ASN A 51 3.54 -2.34 -9.31
CA ASN A 51 2.79 -1.87 -8.15
C ASN A 51 2.11 -3.02 -7.42
N GLN A 52 2.89 -4.07 -7.16
CA GLN A 52 2.44 -5.28 -6.48
C GLN A 52 3.44 -5.65 -5.40
N TRP A 53 2.96 -6.38 -4.41
CA TRP A 53 3.79 -6.84 -3.30
C TRP A 53 3.82 -8.35 -3.23
N TYR A 54 4.83 -8.89 -2.58
CA TYR A 54 4.91 -10.31 -2.27
C TYR A 54 5.62 -10.50 -0.94
N ASP A 55 5.03 -11.32 -0.07
CA ASP A 55 5.62 -11.65 1.23
C ASP A 55 6.14 -13.08 1.16
N PHE A 56 7.46 -13.24 1.16
CA PHE A 56 8.07 -14.55 1.00
C PHE A 56 7.84 -15.45 2.21
N ALA A 57 7.65 -14.87 3.39
CA ALA A 57 7.37 -15.68 4.58
C ALA A 57 5.94 -16.18 4.59
N LEU A 58 5.00 -15.39 4.09
CA LEU A 58 3.60 -15.81 3.95
C LEU A 58 3.35 -16.63 2.69
N GLY A 59 4.16 -16.41 1.66
CA GLY A 59 3.91 -17.01 0.36
C GLY A 59 2.70 -16.41 -0.35
N LYS A 60 2.41 -15.14 -0.11
CA LYS A 60 1.27 -14.45 -0.70
C LYS A 60 1.65 -13.07 -1.19
N GLY A 61 0.89 -12.58 -2.15
CA GLY A 61 1.11 -11.24 -2.69
C GLY A 61 -0.13 -10.72 -3.38
N GLY A 62 -0.01 -9.53 -3.99
CA GLY A 62 -1.13 -8.94 -4.69
C GLY A 62 -1.00 -7.44 -4.85
N ASN A 63 -2.17 -6.77 -4.93
CA ASN A 63 -2.24 -5.33 -5.08
C ASN A 63 -2.54 -4.66 -3.72
N ILE A 64 -2.85 -3.36 -3.75
CA ILE A 64 -3.11 -2.61 -2.53
C ILE A 64 -4.35 -3.13 -1.79
N ILE A 65 -5.35 -3.62 -2.52
CA ILE A 65 -6.55 -4.17 -1.88
C ILE A 65 -6.18 -5.41 -1.08
N ALA A 66 -5.35 -6.30 -1.66
CA ALA A 66 -4.90 -7.49 -0.96
C ALA A 66 -4.04 -7.14 0.25
N LEU A 67 -3.19 -6.11 0.12
CA LEU A 67 -2.36 -5.65 1.22
C LEU A 67 -3.23 -5.17 2.38
N ALA A 68 -4.21 -4.31 2.09
CA ALA A 68 -5.09 -3.80 3.12
C ALA A 68 -5.91 -4.92 3.76
N SER A 69 -6.33 -5.90 2.95
CA SER A 69 -7.07 -7.05 3.48
C SER A 69 -6.28 -7.79 4.55
N HIS A 70 -4.99 -7.96 4.34
CA HIS A 70 -4.13 -8.59 5.35
C HIS A 70 -3.90 -7.67 6.55
N LEU A 71 -3.75 -6.37 6.32
CA LEU A 71 -3.48 -5.43 7.41
C LEU A 71 -4.68 -5.28 8.35
N TYR A 72 -5.88 -5.27 7.80
CA TYR A 72 -7.10 -5.06 8.59
C TYR A 72 -7.85 -6.35 8.86
N ALA A 73 -7.32 -7.48 8.41
CA ALA A 73 -7.87 -8.80 8.68
C ALA A 73 -9.33 -8.91 8.24
N THR A 74 -9.66 -8.39 7.07
CA THR A 74 -11.00 -8.44 6.52
C THR A 74 -10.95 -8.48 5.01
N ASP A 75 -11.97 -9.04 4.38
CA ASP A 75 -12.10 -9.03 2.92
C ASP A 75 -13.27 -8.16 2.45
N SER A 76 -13.79 -7.32 3.33
CA SER A 76 -14.87 -6.40 2.97
C SER A 76 -14.32 -5.27 2.12
N VAL A 77 -14.55 -5.32 0.81
CA VAL A 77 -14.00 -4.34 -0.11
C VAL A 77 -14.44 -2.92 0.22
N PRO A 78 -15.71 -2.63 0.51
CA PRO A 78 -16.10 -1.26 0.87
C PRO A 78 -15.35 -0.73 2.09
N TYR A 79 -15.15 -1.58 3.09
CA TYR A 79 -14.40 -1.19 4.28
C TYR A 79 -12.93 -0.91 3.93
N LEU A 80 -12.33 -1.77 3.11
CA LEU A 80 -10.94 -1.62 2.72
C LEU A 80 -10.72 -0.35 1.91
N LEU A 81 -11.63 -0.05 0.99
CA LEU A 81 -11.54 1.18 0.21
C LEU A 81 -11.60 2.41 1.09
N LYS A 82 -12.46 2.39 2.09
CA LYS A 82 -12.56 3.49 3.02
C LYS A 82 -11.26 3.68 3.81
N ARG A 83 -10.68 2.58 4.28
CA ARG A 83 -9.43 2.66 5.04
C ARG A 83 -8.27 3.11 4.16
N ILE A 84 -8.21 2.64 2.93
CA ILE A 84 -7.18 3.06 2.00
C ILE A 84 -7.31 4.57 1.72
N GLU A 85 -8.52 5.03 1.51
CA GLU A 85 -8.76 6.45 1.24
C GLU A 85 -8.31 7.32 2.41
N GLU A 86 -8.56 6.88 3.63
CA GLU A 86 -8.16 7.62 4.82
C GLU A 86 -6.65 7.69 4.97
N GLN A 87 -5.93 6.68 4.49
CA GLN A 87 -4.49 6.61 4.62
C GLN A 87 -3.75 7.07 3.37
N ALA A 88 -4.45 7.23 2.26
CA ALA A 88 -3.81 7.57 1.00
C ALA A 88 -3.05 8.89 1.09
N PRO A 89 -1.92 9.01 0.40
CA PRO A 89 -1.20 10.30 0.34
C PRO A 89 -2.11 11.41 -0.19
N VAL A 90 -1.86 12.61 0.30
CA VAL A 90 -2.69 13.77 -0.03
C VAL A 90 -2.81 13.98 -1.54
N SER A 91 -1.73 13.70 -2.28
CA SER A 91 -1.73 13.90 -3.73
C SER A 91 -2.79 13.07 -4.43
N TYR A 92 -3.19 11.94 -3.86
CA TYR A 92 -4.22 11.10 -4.47
C TYR A 92 -5.62 11.55 -4.08
N THR A 93 -5.77 12.07 -2.87
CA THR A 93 -7.09 12.55 -2.44
C THR A 93 -7.44 13.89 -3.07
N HIS A 94 -6.44 14.68 -3.42
CA HIS A 94 -6.66 15.96 -4.04
C HIS A 94 -7.14 15.88 -5.48
N LEU A 95 -7.02 14.72 -6.09
CA LEU A 95 -7.47 14.57 -7.46
C LEU A 95 -8.97 14.80 -7.62
N THR A 96 -9.71 14.60 -6.55
CA THR A 96 -11.16 14.81 -6.60
C THR A 96 -11.59 16.22 -6.24
N LEU A 97 -10.65 17.05 -5.77
CA LEU A 97 -10.95 18.42 -5.34
C LEU A 97 -10.23 19.38 -6.25
N PRO A 98 -10.94 20.16 -6.97
CA PRO A 98 -10.28 21.20 -7.71
C PRO A 98 -9.75 22.24 -6.76
N THR A 99 -9.69 22.23 -5.99
CA THR A 99 -9.29 23.09 -5.39
C THR A 99 -9.21 23.79 -4.56
N ASN A 100 -9.36 23.18 -4.35
CA ASN A 100 -9.19 23.79 -3.66
C ASN A 100 -8.93 24.23 -2.92
N ARG A 101 -8.80 24.15 -2.70
CA ARG A 101 -8.60 24.51 -1.96
C ARG A 101 -8.47 25.25 -1.38
N GLU A 102 -8.54 25.21 -1.48
CA GLU A 102 -8.46 25.92 -1.09
C GLU A 102 -8.60 26.28 -0.59
N VAL A 103 -8.76 26.05 -0.55
CA VAL A 103 -9.01 26.43 -0.24
C VAL A 103 -9.23 26.59 0.21
#